data_23c88f9ae13da4143fc695dabe3adf94
#
_entry.id   23c88f9ae13da4143fc695dabe3adf94
#
_cell.length_a   1.000
_cell.length_b   1.000
_cell.length_c   1.000
_cell.angle_alpha   90.00
_cell.angle_beta   90.00
_cell.angle_gamma   90.00
#
_symmetry.space_group_name_H-M   'P 1'
#
loop_
_entity.id
_entity.type
_entity.pdbx_description
1 polymer ?
#
loop_
_entity_poly.entity_id
_entity_poly.type
_entity_poly.pdbx_seq_one_letter_code
_entity_poly.pdbx_strand_id
1 'polypeptide(L)'
;MNRRGDGTIRKGDYGMKRQTTRELLAASFQELAQTKQINKITITQITDNCGMSQPTFYHHFRDKNDLIAWIEAENLNRILEKNREDESTWKDTLEDLAEYYIQNRA
;
A
#
# COMPACT_ATOMS: atom_id res chain seq x y z
N MET A 1 13.32 -19.84 15.24
CA MET A 1 13.68 -19.00 14.99
C MET A 1 13.74 -18.63 14.55
N ASN A 2 13.24 -18.99 14.78
CA ASN A 2 13.43 -18.12 14.38
C ASN A 2 13.39 -18.02 14.04
N ARG A 3 12.90 -18.26 14.53
CA ARG A 3 13.05 -17.45 14.23
C ARG A 3 13.24 -17.15 13.92
N ARG A 4 12.89 -17.61 14.24
CA ARG A 4 13.26 -16.75 13.85
C ARG A 4 13.63 -16.46 13.61
N GLY A 5 13.50 -17.21 13.83
CA GLY A 5 14.04 -16.23 13.63
C GLY A 5 14.32 -16.10 13.15
N ASP A 6 14.19 -16.25 13.36
CA ASP A 6 14.85 -15.50 13.04
C ASP A 6 15.03 -14.98 12.56
N GLY A 7 14.84 -15.24 12.55
CA GLY A 7 15.05 -14.09 12.29
C GLY A 7 15.27 -13.73 11.61
N THR A 8 15.21 -13.60 11.55
CA THR A 8 15.76 -12.77 11.10
C THR A 8 15.98 -12.12 10.45
N ILE A 9 15.94 -11.82 10.50
CA ILE A 9 16.15 -10.71 9.96
C ILE A 9 16.74 -10.55 9.04
N ARG A 10 16.75 -10.35 8.41
CA ARG A 10 17.30 -9.92 7.65
C ARG A 10 17.41 -9.16 7.03
N LYS A 11 17.38 -8.93 6.49
CA LYS A 11 17.46 -7.98 6.08
C LYS A 11 17.01 -7.12 6.08
N GLY A 12 16.74 -6.92 6.24
CA GLY A 12 16.35 -5.96 6.46
C GLY A 12 15.87 -5.90 6.97
N ASP A 13 15.68 -6.27 7.20
CA ASP A 13 15.29 -5.99 7.78
C ASP A 13 15.63 -5.84 8.23
N TYR A 14 16.11 -6.08 8.51
CA TYR A 14 16.24 -5.67 8.85
C TYR A 14 15.90 -4.92 8.76
N GLY A 15 16.57 -4.95 9.22
CA GLY A 15 15.71 -3.83 9.25
C GLY A 15 14.38 -4.02 8.60
N MET A 16 13.91 -5.11 8.74
CA MET A 16 12.63 -5.39 8.16
C MET A 16 11.53 -4.86 9.02
N LYS A 17 10.72 -4.02 8.44
CA LYS A 17 9.53 -3.55 9.11
C LYS A 17 8.52 -4.67 9.17
N ARG A 18 7.85 -4.77 10.30
CA ARG A 18 6.68 -5.62 10.39
C ARG A 18 5.56 -4.98 9.60
N GLN A 19 4.79 -5.78 8.92
CA GLN A 19 3.62 -5.27 8.24
C GLN A 19 2.54 -4.92 9.26
N THR A 20 1.93 -3.77 9.07
CA THR A 20 0.81 -3.36 9.89
C THR A 20 -0.45 -4.09 9.45
N THR A 21 -1.49 -4.01 10.27
CA THR A 21 -2.78 -4.59 9.90
C THR A 21 -3.30 -3.98 8.61
N ARG A 22 -3.14 -2.67 8.44
CA ARG A 22 -3.56 -2.01 7.21
C ARG A 22 -2.81 -2.56 6.00
N GLU A 23 -1.51 -2.75 6.15
CA GLU A 23 -0.71 -3.29 5.06
C GLU A 23 -1.10 -4.71 4.71
N LEU A 24 -1.42 -5.52 5.71
CA LEU A 24 -1.86 -6.89 5.45
C LEU A 24 -3.20 -6.92 4.73
N LEU A 25 -4.13 -6.07 5.14
CA LEU A 25 -5.41 -5.96 4.45
C LEU A 25 -5.23 -5.47 3.01
N ALA A 26 -4.35 -4.51 2.82
CA ALA A 26 -4.07 -3.99 1.48
C ALA A 26 -3.45 -5.07 0.60
N ALA A 27 -2.50 -5.82 1.13
CA ALA A 27 -1.87 -6.90 0.38
C ALA A 27 -2.88 -7.95 -0.02
N SER A 28 -3.81 -8.28 0.89
CA SER A 28 -4.86 -9.26 0.60
C SER A 28 -5.75 -8.76 -0.54
N PHE A 29 -6.16 -7.50 -0.49
CA PHE A 29 -6.97 -6.93 -1.55
C PHE A 29 -6.24 -6.96 -2.89
N GLN A 30 -4.97 -6.57 -2.90
CA GLN A 30 -4.19 -6.53 -4.13
C GLN A 30 -4.01 -7.93 -4.71
N GLU A 31 -3.84 -8.92 -3.86
CA GLU A 31 -3.74 -10.30 -4.31
C GLU A 31 -5.04 -10.76 -4.98
N LEU A 32 -6.17 -10.46 -4.37
CA LEU A 32 -7.45 -10.80 -4.95
C LEU A 32 -7.70 -10.06 -6.26
N ALA A 33 -7.20 -8.84 -6.36
CA ALA A 33 -7.40 -8.03 -7.56
C ALA A 33 -6.64 -8.57 -8.77
N GLN A 34 -5.71 -9.49 -8.56
CA GLN A 34 -5.00 -10.11 -9.67
C GLN A 34 -5.89 -11.05 -10.47
N THR A 35 -6.92 -11.60 -9.85
CA THR A 35 -7.79 -12.57 -10.50
C THR A 35 -9.26 -12.18 -10.52
N LYS A 36 -9.64 -11.13 -9.82
CA LYS A 36 -11.03 -10.69 -9.72
C LYS A 36 -11.15 -9.22 -10.04
N GLN A 37 -12.29 -8.84 -10.59
CA GLN A 37 -12.58 -7.44 -10.78
C GLN A 37 -12.79 -6.78 -9.43
N ILE A 38 -12.31 -5.53 -9.33
CA ILE A 38 -12.35 -4.80 -8.07
C ILE A 38 -13.76 -4.70 -7.51
N ASN A 39 -14.74 -4.46 -8.37
CA ASN A 39 -16.13 -4.32 -7.91
C ASN A 39 -16.73 -5.64 -7.41
N LYS A 40 -16.06 -6.75 -7.67
CA LYS A 40 -16.53 -8.06 -7.21
C LYS A 40 -15.81 -8.56 -5.99
N ILE A 41 -14.79 -7.85 -5.54
CA ILE A 41 -14.08 -8.21 -4.32
C ILE A 41 -14.87 -7.69 -3.13
N THR A 42 -15.16 -8.58 -2.18
CA THR A 42 -15.91 -8.20 -0.98
C THR A 42 -14.98 -8.09 0.23
N ILE A 43 -15.45 -7.37 1.24
CA ILE A 43 -14.70 -7.25 2.48
C ILE A 43 -14.51 -8.62 3.12
N THR A 44 -15.52 -9.49 3.05
CA THR A 44 -15.40 -10.84 3.56
C THR A 44 -14.25 -11.59 2.89
N GLN A 45 -14.14 -11.47 1.58
CA GLN A 45 -13.06 -12.12 0.85
C GLN A 45 -11.70 -11.58 1.27
N ILE A 46 -11.61 -10.27 1.45
CA ILE A 46 -10.35 -9.64 1.86
C ILE A 46 -9.92 -10.15 3.23
N THR A 47 -10.83 -10.15 4.20
CA THR A 47 -10.49 -10.56 5.56
C THR A 47 -10.21 -12.06 5.63
N ASP A 48 -11.00 -12.86 4.94
CA ASP A 48 -10.76 -14.32 4.93
C ASP A 48 -9.42 -14.66 4.32
N ASN A 49 -9.04 -13.94 3.27
CA ASN A 49 -7.79 -14.23 2.57
C ASN A 49 -6.56 -13.96 3.44
N CYS A 50 -6.65 -13.04 4.37
CA CYS A 50 -5.51 -12.73 5.25
C CYS A 50 -5.74 -13.17 6.70
N GLY A 51 -6.81 -13.91 6.94
CA GLY A 51 -7.04 -14.48 8.27
C GLY A 51 -7.48 -13.49 9.33
N MET A 52 -8.13 -12.42 8.92
CA MET A 52 -8.61 -11.41 9.86
C MET A 52 -10.13 -11.40 9.92
N SER A 53 -10.67 -10.75 10.95
CA SER A 53 -12.11 -10.65 11.12
C SER A 53 -12.62 -9.37 10.45
N GLN A 54 -13.92 -9.35 10.15
CA GLN A 54 -14.54 -8.14 9.62
C GLN A 54 -14.46 -6.96 10.58
N PRO A 55 -14.71 -7.16 11.89
CA PRO A 55 -14.51 -6.04 12.83
C PRO A 55 -13.11 -5.44 12.76
N THR A 56 -12.09 -6.27 12.55
CA THR A 56 -10.72 -5.76 12.40
C THR A 56 -10.61 -4.85 11.18
N PHE A 57 -11.23 -5.25 10.07
CA PHE A 57 -11.25 -4.39 8.88
C PHE A 57 -11.89 -3.04 9.19
N TYR A 58 -13.09 -3.07 9.79
CA TYR A 58 -13.83 -1.84 10.06
C TYR A 58 -13.19 -0.97 11.11
N HIS A 59 -12.28 -1.52 11.90
CA HIS A 59 -11.51 -0.72 12.84
C HIS A 59 -10.57 0.22 12.11
N HIS A 60 -10.11 -0.16 10.91
CA HIS A 60 -9.11 0.60 10.16
C HIS A 60 -9.66 1.30 8.93
N PHE A 61 -10.68 0.76 8.31
CA PHE A 61 -11.25 1.33 7.07
C PHE A 61 -12.77 1.30 7.16
N ARG A 62 -13.39 2.32 6.57
CA ARG A 62 -14.85 2.37 6.57
C ARG A 62 -15.46 1.39 5.59
N ASP A 63 -14.81 1.24 4.44
CA ASP A 63 -15.31 0.36 3.40
C ASP A 63 -14.16 0.03 2.44
N LYS A 64 -14.49 -0.69 1.38
CA LYS A 64 -13.50 -1.08 0.40
C LYS A 64 -12.88 0.14 -0.32
N ASN A 65 -13.69 1.14 -0.60
CA ASN A 65 -13.18 2.34 -1.27
C ASN A 65 -12.18 3.08 -0.39
N ASP A 66 -12.40 3.08 0.91
CA ASP A 66 -11.47 3.68 1.85
C ASP A 66 -10.13 2.96 1.82
N LEU A 67 -10.17 1.63 1.76
CA LEU A 67 -8.95 0.83 1.63
C LEU A 67 -8.21 1.15 0.32
N ILE A 68 -8.94 1.25 -0.78
CA ILE A 68 -8.33 1.55 -2.07
C ILE A 68 -7.66 2.92 -2.04
N ALA A 69 -8.33 3.91 -1.45
CA ALA A 69 -7.75 5.23 -1.34
C ALA A 69 -6.47 5.23 -0.51
N TRP A 70 -6.45 4.44 0.56
CA TRP A 70 -5.27 4.32 1.39
C TRP A 70 -4.11 3.70 0.61
N ILE A 71 -4.41 2.67 -0.20
CA ILE A 71 -3.39 2.02 -1.02
C ILE A 71 -2.78 3.01 -2.00
N GLU A 72 -3.62 3.81 -2.65
CA GLU A 72 -3.14 4.80 -3.62
C GLU A 72 -2.27 5.84 -2.96
N ALA A 73 -2.66 6.29 -1.76
CA ALA A 73 -1.88 7.27 -1.02
C ALA A 73 -0.52 6.71 -0.62
N GLU A 74 -0.48 5.45 -0.20
CA GLU A 74 0.76 4.81 0.19
C GLU A 74 1.69 4.62 -1.01
N ASN A 75 1.14 4.28 -2.16
CA ASN A 75 1.93 4.14 -3.37
C ASN A 75 2.56 5.48 -3.76
N LEU A 76 1.79 6.55 -3.67
CA LEU A 76 2.31 7.87 -3.98
C LEU A 76 3.43 8.27 -3.03
N ASN A 77 3.22 8.04 -1.74
CA ASN A 77 4.24 8.35 -0.75
C ASN A 77 5.53 7.59 -1.02
N ARG A 78 5.41 6.34 -1.40
CA ARG A 78 6.58 5.52 -1.70
C ARG A 78 7.36 6.06 -2.88
N ILE A 79 6.65 6.49 -3.91
CA ILE A 79 7.28 7.07 -5.08
C ILE A 79 8.00 8.36 -4.72
N LEU A 80 7.36 9.21 -3.93
CA LEU A 80 7.96 10.48 -3.53
C LEU A 80 9.19 10.27 -2.65
N GLU A 81 9.16 9.30 -1.75
CA GLU A 81 10.30 9.01 -0.91
C GLU A 81 11.48 8.48 -1.71
N LYS A 82 11.19 7.61 -2.66
CA LYS A 82 12.24 7.08 -3.51
C LYS A 82 12.92 8.19 -4.30
N ASN A 83 12.15 9.13 -4.81
CA ASN A 83 12.69 10.25 -5.57
C ASN A 83 13.42 11.23 -4.68
N ARG A 84 13.06 11.29 -3.40
CA ARG A 84 13.70 12.21 -2.48
C ARG A 84 15.15 11.83 -2.20
N GLU A 85 15.49 10.57 -2.34
CA GLU A 85 16.86 10.13 -2.14
C GLU A 85 17.82 10.79 -3.11
N ASP A 86 17.31 11.19 -4.27
CA ASP A 86 18.04 11.99 -5.23
C ASP A 86 17.33 13.33 -5.34
N GLU A 87 17.83 14.32 -4.61
CA GLU A 87 17.16 15.61 -4.51
C GLU A 87 16.86 16.26 -5.86
N SER A 88 17.81 16.23 -6.78
CA SER A 88 17.57 16.88 -8.06
C SER A 88 16.50 16.15 -8.84
N THR A 89 16.44 14.84 -8.72
CA THR A 89 15.45 14.04 -9.43
C THR A 89 14.03 14.32 -8.93
N TRP A 90 13.84 14.39 -7.62
CA TRP A 90 12.49 14.59 -7.13
C TRP A 90 11.99 16.00 -7.40
N LYS A 91 12.89 16.97 -7.43
CA LYS A 91 12.50 18.33 -7.81
C LYS A 91 12.04 18.36 -9.25
N ASP A 92 12.79 17.70 -10.13
CA ASP A 92 12.40 17.62 -11.53
C ASP A 92 11.06 16.93 -11.69
N THR A 93 10.84 15.86 -10.93
CA THR A 93 9.58 15.13 -10.98
C THR A 93 8.41 16.03 -10.59
N LEU A 94 8.58 16.81 -9.52
CA LEU A 94 7.51 17.70 -9.10
C LEU A 94 7.23 18.79 -10.11
N GLU A 95 8.29 19.33 -10.72
CA GLU A 95 8.12 20.34 -11.75
C GLU A 95 7.41 19.77 -12.96
N ASP A 96 7.77 18.56 -13.36
CA ASP A 96 7.13 17.91 -14.49
C ASP A 96 5.63 17.66 -14.20
N LEU A 97 5.31 17.24 -13.01
CA LEU A 97 3.92 17.03 -12.63
C LEU A 97 3.13 18.33 -12.66
N ALA A 98 3.74 19.39 -12.14
CA ALA A 98 3.07 20.69 -12.15
C ALA A 98 2.81 21.15 -13.57
N GLU A 99 3.79 21.02 -14.44
CA GLU A 99 3.64 21.37 -15.84
C GLU A 99 2.57 20.53 -16.51
N TYR A 100 2.56 19.24 -16.23
CA TYR A 100 1.56 18.35 -16.78
C TYR A 100 0.17 18.80 -16.40
N TYR A 101 -0.04 19.14 -15.13
CA TYR A 101 -1.34 19.62 -14.68
C TYR A 101 -1.74 20.91 -15.34
N ILE A 102 -0.80 21.83 -15.49
CA ILE A 102 -1.07 23.12 -16.11
C ILE A 102 -1.46 22.93 -17.57
N GLN A 103 -0.71 22.09 -18.29
CA GLN A 103 -0.96 21.88 -19.72
C GLN A 103 -2.25 21.10 -19.97
N ASN A 104 -2.62 20.22 -19.08
CA ASN A 104 -3.80 19.37 -19.29
C ASN A 104 -5.05 19.87 -18.59
N ARG A 105 -4.96 21.02 -18.01
CA ARG A 105 -6.10 21.65 -17.39
C ARG A 105 -6.91 22.34 -18.46
N ALA A 106 -8.02 21.84 -18.71
CA ALA A 106 -8.79 22.43 -19.82
C ALA A 106 -9.90 23.25 -19.32
#